data_3414199129bb25c2d47007497f92b5d7
#
_entry.id   3414199129bb25c2d47007497f92b5d7
#
_cell.length_a   1.000
_cell.length_b   1.000
_cell.length_c   1.000
_cell.angle_alpha   90.00
_cell.angle_beta   90.00
_cell.angle_gamma   90.00
#
_symmetry.space_group_name_H-M   'P 1'
#
loop_
_entity.id
_entity.type
_entity.pdbx_description
1 polymer ?
#
loop_
_entity_poly.entity_id
_entity_poly.type
_entity_poly.pdbx_seq_one_letter_code
_entity_poly.pdbx_strand_id
1 'polypeptide(L)'
;LRVWQSMARAEPVDVYPLLRPFALGICILLFPTLVLGTMNSILSPIVQGTHRMLEGQTLDMQQYRAQKDRLEREAMLRNPETAYLVSDEEFDRQLDELGWSPGDAATRLGMYMEVGMYNLEKSIRDAFRSLLELLFAAASLLIDTVRTFFLVVLSVLGPIAFSISVWD
;
A
#
# COMPACT_ATOMS: atom_id res chain seq x y z
N LEU A 1 47.65 -28.68 12.21
CA LEU A 1 48.52 -29.80 11.86
C LEU A 1 49.35 -29.51 10.60
N ARG A 2 48.80 -29.03 9.49
CA ARG A 2 49.55 -28.73 8.26
C ARG A 2 50.60 -27.65 8.39
N VAL A 3 50.36 -26.59 9.14
CA VAL A 3 51.32 -25.50 9.40
C VAL A 3 52.55 -26.00 10.13
N TRP A 4 52.41 -26.91 11.12
CA TRP A 4 53.52 -27.53 11.82
C TRP A 4 54.36 -28.43 10.91
N GLN A 5 53.72 -29.14 9.98
CA GLN A 5 54.44 -29.98 9.02
C GLN A 5 55.24 -29.15 8.00
N SER A 6 54.71 -28.02 7.54
CA SER A 6 55.39 -27.10 6.62
C SER A 6 56.60 -26.42 7.31
N MET A 7 56.47 -26.00 8.58
CA MET A 7 57.56 -25.46 9.36
C MET A 7 58.68 -26.50 9.58
N ALA A 8 58.32 -27.75 9.82
CA ALA A 8 59.31 -28.83 10.05
C ALA A 8 60.08 -29.23 8.77
N ARG A 9 59.50 -28.91 7.55
CA ARG A 9 60.14 -29.18 6.27
C ARG A 9 60.85 -27.98 5.64
N ALA A 10 60.86 -26.82 6.32
CA ALA A 10 61.41 -25.56 5.80
C ALA A 10 60.84 -25.16 4.43
N GLU A 11 59.62 -25.60 4.12
CA GLU A 11 58.89 -25.21 2.93
C GLU A 11 58.18 -23.86 3.16
N PRO A 12 58.05 -23.00 2.12
CA PRO A 12 57.30 -21.75 2.25
C PRO A 12 55.86 -22.07 2.64
N VAL A 13 55.40 -21.50 3.76
CA VAL A 13 54.02 -21.69 4.24
C VAL A 13 53.08 -21.03 3.29
N ASP A 14 52.26 -21.82 2.61
CA ASP A 14 51.21 -21.32 1.77
C ASP A 14 50.07 -20.79 2.69
N VAL A 15 49.98 -19.47 2.80
CA VAL A 15 49.04 -18.76 3.70
C VAL A 15 47.61 -18.80 3.13
N TYR A 16 47.49 -19.07 1.84
CA TYR A 16 46.20 -19.05 1.14
C TYR A 16 45.17 -20.04 1.66
N PRO A 17 45.50 -21.31 1.94
CA PRO A 17 44.53 -22.27 2.49
C PRO A 17 44.10 -21.93 3.92
N LEU A 18 44.88 -21.12 4.64
CA LEU A 18 44.56 -20.70 6.01
C LEU A 18 43.65 -19.47 6.03
N LEU A 19 43.82 -18.56 5.06
CA LEU A 19 43.05 -17.34 4.91
C LEU A 19 41.61 -17.62 4.46
N ARG A 20 41.37 -18.64 3.65
CA ARG A 20 40.06 -18.99 3.11
C ARG A 20 39.00 -19.27 4.20
N PRO A 21 39.20 -20.21 5.16
CA PRO A 21 38.26 -20.47 6.23
C PRO A 21 38.06 -19.28 7.17
N PHE A 22 39.12 -18.47 7.38
CA PHE A 22 39.05 -17.27 8.20
C PHE A 22 38.21 -16.17 7.54
N ALA A 23 38.41 -15.93 6.24
CA ALA A 23 37.60 -14.98 5.47
C ALA A 23 36.10 -15.39 5.41
N LEU A 24 35.84 -16.69 5.22
CA LEU A 24 34.49 -17.22 5.25
C LEU A 24 33.83 -17.10 6.63
N GLY A 25 34.61 -17.35 7.71
CA GLY A 25 34.13 -17.14 9.08
C GLY A 25 33.73 -15.69 9.37
N ILE A 26 34.55 -14.74 8.90
CA ILE A 26 34.22 -13.31 8.99
C ILE A 26 32.95 -12.97 8.16
N CYS A 27 32.84 -13.52 6.94
CA CYS A 27 31.63 -13.33 6.11
C CYS A 27 30.38 -13.86 6.80
N ILE A 28 30.43 -14.99 7.48
CA ILE A 28 29.29 -15.56 8.24
C ILE A 28 28.89 -14.64 9.39
N LEU A 29 29.88 -14.14 10.15
CA LEU A 29 29.63 -13.24 11.28
C LEU A 29 29.05 -11.88 10.84
N LEU A 30 29.56 -11.37 9.73
CA LEU A 30 29.14 -10.07 9.19
C LEU A 30 27.95 -10.16 8.23
N PHE A 31 27.47 -11.36 7.89
CA PHE A 31 26.39 -11.58 6.95
C PHE A 31 25.14 -10.75 7.27
N PRO A 32 24.60 -10.77 8.51
CA PRO A 32 23.42 -9.99 8.82
C PRO A 32 23.62 -8.47 8.65
N THR A 33 24.79 -7.96 9.04
CA THR A 33 25.09 -6.53 8.99
C THR A 33 25.51 -6.06 7.61
N LEU A 34 26.36 -6.80 6.91
CA LEU A 34 26.82 -6.41 5.58
C LEU A 34 25.78 -6.69 4.50
N VAL A 35 25.25 -7.92 4.42
CA VAL A 35 24.37 -8.30 3.33
C VAL A 35 22.98 -7.67 3.51
N LEU A 36 22.38 -7.84 4.69
CA LEU A 36 21.06 -7.26 4.95
C LEU A 36 21.11 -5.74 5.07
N GLY A 37 22.17 -5.19 5.67
CA GLY A 37 22.38 -3.75 5.78
C GLY A 37 22.56 -3.08 4.42
N THR A 38 23.39 -3.63 3.54
CA THR A 38 23.58 -3.10 2.17
C THR A 38 22.33 -3.27 1.32
N MET A 39 21.67 -4.42 1.38
CA MET A 39 20.38 -4.62 0.68
C MET A 39 19.34 -3.61 1.15
N ASN A 40 19.21 -3.41 2.46
CA ASN A 40 18.27 -2.43 2.98
C ASN A 40 18.63 -0.99 2.58
N SER A 41 19.92 -0.64 2.56
CA SER A 41 20.39 0.68 2.13
C SER A 41 20.13 0.95 0.64
N ILE A 42 20.21 -0.06 -0.22
CA ILE A 42 19.94 0.07 -1.65
C ILE A 42 18.43 0.06 -1.92
N LEU A 43 17.67 -0.76 -1.20
CA LEU A 43 16.23 -0.88 -1.40
C LEU A 43 15.45 0.25 -0.72
N SER A 44 15.96 0.80 0.39
CA SER A 44 15.28 1.88 1.14
C SER A 44 14.92 3.09 0.28
N PRO A 45 15.83 3.70 -0.52
CA PRO A 45 15.47 4.83 -1.35
C PRO A 45 14.45 4.48 -2.45
N ILE A 46 14.48 3.26 -2.98
CA ILE A 46 13.51 2.79 -3.97
C ILE A 46 12.12 2.67 -3.33
N VAL A 47 12.04 2.03 -2.16
CA VAL A 47 10.79 1.86 -1.41
C VAL A 47 10.24 3.22 -0.97
N GLN A 48 11.08 4.10 -0.43
CA GLN A 48 10.66 5.45 -0.04
C GLN A 48 10.23 6.30 -1.24
N GLY A 49 10.92 6.18 -2.36
CA GLY A 49 10.56 6.87 -3.62
C GLY A 49 9.19 6.40 -4.12
N THR A 50 8.94 5.11 -4.12
CA THR A 50 7.66 4.53 -4.51
C THR A 50 6.53 4.92 -3.54
N HIS A 51 6.79 4.93 -2.24
CA HIS A 51 5.82 5.40 -1.23
C HIS A 51 5.45 6.87 -1.43
N ARG A 52 6.44 7.74 -1.64
CA ARG A 52 6.19 9.17 -1.89
C ARG A 52 5.40 9.40 -3.18
N MET A 53 5.68 8.62 -4.23
CA MET A 53 4.90 8.70 -5.47
C MET A 53 3.44 8.26 -5.25
N LEU A 54 3.23 7.18 -4.50
CA LEU A 54 1.88 6.69 -4.17
C LEU A 54 1.12 7.67 -3.26
N GLU A 55 1.77 8.22 -2.25
CA GLU A 55 1.17 9.24 -1.37
C GLU A 55 0.79 10.50 -2.15
N GLY A 56 1.67 11.00 -3.03
CA GLY A 56 1.39 12.13 -3.90
C GLY A 56 0.19 11.87 -4.81
N GLN A 57 0.15 10.72 -5.47
CA GLN A 57 -0.97 10.36 -6.35
C GLN A 57 -2.28 10.15 -5.59
N THR A 58 -2.25 9.59 -4.39
CA THR A 58 -3.46 9.39 -3.56
C THR A 58 -4.03 10.72 -3.06
N LEU A 59 -3.17 11.64 -2.64
CA LEU A 59 -3.57 12.99 -2.25
C LEU A 59 -4.15 13.78 -3.42
N ASP A 60 -3.53 13.73 -4.59
CA ASP A 60 -4.03 14.37 -5.81
C ASP A 60 -5.38 13.78 -6.24
N MET A 61 -5.54 12.46 -6.14
CA MET A 61 -6.80 11.80 -6.45
C MET A 61 -7.92 12.17 -5.46
N GLN A 62 -7.62 12.31 -4.19
CA GLN A 62 -8.60 12.75 -3.19
C GLN A 62 -9.02 14.20 -3.43
N GLN A 63 -8.07 15.09 -3.71
CA GLN A 63 -8.36 16.49 -4.05
C GLN A 63 -9.17 16.59 -5.35
N TYR A 64 -8.80 15.84 -6.38
CA TYR A 64 -9.54 15.79 -7.63
C TYR A 64 -10.98 15.28 -7.43
N ARG A 65 -11.17 14.26 -6.61
CA ARG A 65 -12.50 13.75 -6.26
C ARG A 65 -13.34 14.79 -5.53
N ALA A 66 -12.75 15.44 -4.52
CA ALA A 66 -13.43 16.50 -3.78
C ALA A 66 -13.83 17.69 -4.67
N GLN A 67 -12.99 18.05 -5.63
CA GLN A 67 -13.31 19.09 -6.62
C GLN A 67 -14.41 18.61 -7.57
N LYS A 68 -14.32 17.39 -8.05
CA LYS A 68 -15.35 16.81 -8.93
C LYS A 68 -16.71 16.74 -8.22
N ASP A 69 -16.76 16.25 -6.99
CA ASP A 69 -18.00 16.16 -6.22
C ASP A 69 -18.60 17.55 -5.95
N ARG A 70 -17.76 18.57 -5.73
CA ARG A 70 -18.21 19.97 -5.61
C ARG A 70 -18.81 20.50 -6.91
N LEU A 71 -18.10 20.31 -8.03
CA LEU A 71 -18.57 20.77 -9.34
C LEU A 71 -19.85 20.05 -9.76
N GLU A 72 -19.97 18.77 -9.49
CA GLU A 72 -21.16 17.98 -9.75
C GLU A 72 -22.35 18.49 -8.92
N ARG A 73 -22.13 18.76 -7.64
CA ARG A 73 -23.14 19.36 -6.78
C ARG A 73 -23.54 20.76 -7.23
N GLU A 74 -22.57 21.61 -7.60
CA GLU A 74 -22.86 22.95 -8.13
C GLU A 74 -23.63 22.90 -9.46
N ALA A 75 -23.29 21.96 -10.33
CA ALA A 75 -24.00 21.75 -11.59
C ALA A 75 -25.46 21.31 -11.35
N MET A 76 -25.68 20.41 -10.39
CA MET A 76 -27.02 19.98 -10.00
C MET A 76 -27.85 21.12 -9.39
N LEU A 77 -27.23 21.96 -8.53
CA LEU A 77 -27.92 23.12 -7.95
C LEU A 77 -28.30 24.18 -8.97
N ARG A 78 -27.56 24.27 -10.08
CA ARG A 78 -27.92 25.21 -11.18
C ARG A 78 -29.10 24.75 -12.04
N ASN A 79 -29.39 23.47 -12.06
CA ASN A 79 -30.49 22.91 -12.81
C ASN A 79 -31.71 22.72 -11.88
N PRO A 80 -32.79 23.44 -12.07
CA PRO A 80 -33.99 23.34 -11.22
C PRO A 80 -34.61 21.94 -11.21
N GLU A 81 -34.37 21.12 -12.24
CA GLU A 81 -34.86 19.74 -12.29
C GLU A 81 -34.08 18.76 -11.40
N THR A 82 -32.85 19.11 -10.97
CA THR A 82 -32.00 18.24 -10.18
C THR A 82 -31.54 18.86 -8.83
N ALA A 83 -31.88 20.14 -8.64
CA ALA A 83 -31.47 20.89 -7.45
C ALA A 83 -32.05 20.27 -6.16
N TYR A 84 -33.27 19.75 -6.21
CA TYR A 84 -33.90 19.09 -5.06
C TYR A 84 -33.26 17.78 -4.66
N LEU A 85 -32.42 17.14 -5.50
CA LEU A 85 -31.68 15.92 -5.17
C LEU A 85 -30.50 16.18 -4.21
N VAL A 86 -29.97 17.41 -4.21
CA VAL A 86 -28.75 17.78 -3.48
C VAL A 86 -28.96 18.91 -2.47
N SER A 87 -30.13 19.52 -2.40
CA SER A 87 -30.51 20.61 -1.49
C SER A 87 -31.84 20.32 -0.84
N ASP A 88 -31.83 20.22 0.49
CA ASP A 88 -33.10 20.03 1.26
C ASP A 88 -34.02 21.24 1.13
N GLU A 89 -33.48 22.47 1.01
CA GLU A 89 -34.21 23.70 0.86
C GLU A 89 -35.01 23.74 -0.49
N GLU A 90 -34.37 23.29 -1.57
CA GLU A 90 -35.01 23.19 -2.88
C GLU A 90 -36.04 22.07 -2.92
N PHE A 91 -35.78 20.97 -2.22
CA PHE A 91 -36.72 19.87 -2.06
C PHE A 91 -37.99 20.32 -1.33
N ASP A 92 -37.83 20.98 -0.19
CA ASP A 92 -38.95 21.50 0.61
C ASP A 92 -39.75 22.54 -0.21
N ARG A 93 -39.09 23.44 -0.93
CA ARG A 93 -39.73 24.44 -1.77
C ARG A 93 -40.58 23.79 -2.86
N GLN A 94 -40.05 22.81 -3.56
CA GLN A 94 -40.80 22.10 -4.60
C GLN A 94 -41.98 21.29 -4.02
N LEU A 95 -41.80 20.74 -2.81
CA LEU A 95 -42.92 20.10 -2.10
C LEU A 95 -44.00 21.06 -1.70
N ASP A 96 -43.67 22.29 -1.30
CA ASP A 96 -44.65 23.32 -0.94
C ASP A 96 -45.38 23.89 -2.15
N GLU A 97 -44.74 23.93 -3.31
CA GLU A 97 -45.39 24.32 -4.58
C GLU A 97 -46.43 23.29 -5.10
N LEU A 98 -46.27 22.01 -4.66
CA LEU A 98 -47.21 20.94 -4.99
C LEU A 98 -48.47 21.03 -4.09
N GLY A 99 -49.64 21.08 -4.71
CA GLY A 99 -50.92 21.07 -4.00
C GLY A 99 -51.25 19.75 -3.30
N TRP A 100 -52.48 19.64 -2.85
CA TRP A 100 -53.04 18.45 -2.18
C TRP A 100 -53.92 17.58 -3.10
N SER A 101 -53.73 17.68 -4.40
CA SER A 101 -54.42 16.86 -5.41
C SER A 101 -53.90 15.41 -5.40
N PRO A 102 -54.70 14.41 -5.76
CA PRO A 102 -54.24 13.03 -5.89
C PRO A 102 -53.04 12.86 -6.86
N GLY A 103 -52.96 13.71 -7.90
CA GLY A 103 -51.82 13.76 -8.81
C GLY A 103 -50.55 14.29 -8.14
N ASP A 104 -50.70 15.33 -7.30
CA ASP A 104 -49.58 15.92 -6.56
C ASP A 104 -49.03 14.96 -5.51
N ALA A 105 -49.88 14.14 -4.88
CA ALA A 105 -49.44 13.10 -3.97
C ALA A 105 -48.56 12.04 -4.64
N ALA A 106 -48.88 11.66 -5.89
CA ALA A 106 -48.05 10.73 -6.67
C ALA A 106 -46.71 11.37 -7.03
N THR A 107 -46.67 12.65 -7.39
CA THR A 107 -45.45 13.41 -7.69
C THR A 107 -44.56 13.56 -6.44
N ARG A 108 -45.17 13.87 -5.29
CA ARG A 108 -44.44 13.90 -4.01
C ARG A 108 -43.75 12.57 -3.70
N LEU A 109 -44.47 11.46 -3.84
CA LEU A 109 -43.92 10.13 -3.63
C LEU A 109 -42.76 9.84 -4.60
N GLY A 110 -42.91 10.26 -5.88
CA GLY A 110 -41.85 10.15 -6.89
C GLY A 110 -40.58 10.90 -6.46
N MET A 111 -40.69 12.14 -6.01
CA MET A 111 -39.58 12.94 -5.54
C MET A 111 -38.86 12.31 -4.33
N TYR A 112 -39.60 11.80 -3.33
CA TYR A 112 -39.02 11.07 -2.22
C TYR A 112 -38.25 9.82 -2.65
N MET A 113 -38.83 9.08 -3.62
CA MET A 113 -38.13 7.89 -4.17
C MET A 113 -36.89 8.27 -4.94
N GLU A 114 -36.90 9.36 -5.68
CA GLU A 114 -35.76 9.83 -6.48
C GLU A 114 -34.62 10.31 -5.61
N VAL A 115 -34.91 11.10 -4.57
CA VAL A 115 -33.92 11.50 -3.54
C VAL A 115 -33.36 10.27 -2.79
N GLY A 116 -34.27 9.33 -2.44
CA GLY A 116 -33.89 8.08 -1.81
C GLY A 116 -32.96 7.24 -2.70
N MET A 117 -33.26 7.11 -3.98
CA MET A 117 -32.39 6.39 -4.93
C MET A 117 -31.06 7.08 -5.16
N TYR A 118 -31.03 8.41 -5.28
CA TYR A 118 -29.81 9.18 -5.41
C TYR A 118 -28.89 9.00 -4.19
N ASN A 119 -29.46 9.08 -2.99
CA ASN A 119 -28.71 8.88 -1.75
C ASN A 119 -28.21 7.42 -1.61
N LEU A 120 -29.01 6.45 -2.04
CA LEU A 120 -28.64 5.05 -2.06
C LEU A 120 -27.47 4.79 -3.04
N GLU A 121 -27.56 5.31 -4.25
CA GLU A 121 -26.49 5.20 -5.26
C GLU A 121 -25.18 5.81 -4.75
N LYS A 122 -25.26 6.99 -4.13
CA LYS A 122 -24.11 7.64 -3.52
C LYS A 122 -23.52 6.80 -2.39
N SER A 123 -24.36 6.28 -1.49
CA SER A 123 -23.92 5.41 -0.38
C SER A 123 -23.26 4.13 -0.88
N ILE A 124 -23.82 3.49 -1.91
CA ILE A 124 -23.23 2.29 -2.52
C ILE A 124 -21.87 2.63 -3.13
N ARG A 125 -21.78 3.74 -3.85
CA ARG A 125 -20.52 4.20 -4.47
C ARG A 125 -19.44 4.46 -3.41
N ASP A 126 -19.80 5.11 -2.31
CA ASP A 126 -18.88 5.41 -1.22
C ASP A 126 -18.48 4.15 -0.44
N ALA A 127 -19.42 3.24 -0.19
CA ALA A 127 -19.14 1.94 0.41
C ALA A 127 -18.18 1.09 -0.45
N PHE A 128 -18.38 1.09 -1.77
CA PHE A 128 -17.50 0.38 -2.70
C PHE A 128 -16.08 0.96 -2.71
N ARG A 129 -15.95 2.30 -2.62
CA ARG A 129 -14.67 2.98 -2.50
C ARG A 129 -13.96 2.61 -1.21
N SER A 130 -14.65 2.67 -0.08
CA SER A 130 -14.09 2.29 1.23
C SER A 130 -13.64 0.83 1.24
N LEU A 131 -14.38 -0.06 0.61
CA LEU A 131 -14.01 -1.47 0.48
C LEU A 131 -12.74 -1.65 -0.37
N LEU A 132 -12.61 -0.91 -1.48
CA LEU A 132 -11.39 -0.94 -2.30
C LEU A 132 -10.19 -0.38 -1.55
N GLU A 133 -10.33 0.69 -0.79
CA GLU A 133 -9.27 1.25 0.06
C GLU A 133 -8.82 0.25 1.13
N LEU A 134 -9.77 -0.43 1.77
CA LEU A 134 -9.49 -1.48 2.75
C LEU A 134 -8.75 -2.67 2.12
N LEU A 135 -9.17 -3.12 0.95
CA LEU A 135 -8.50 -4.20 0.21
C LEU A 135 -7.08 -3.81 -0.18
N PHE A 136 -6.87 -2.57 -0.62
CA PHE A 136 -5.56 -2.06 -0.97
C PHE A 136 -4.64 -1.98 0.25
N ALA A 137 -5.14 -1.47 1.38
CA ALA A 137 -4.40 -1.43 2.64
C ALA A 137 -4.04 -2.84 3.13
N ALA A 138 -4.97 -3.80 3.04
CA ALA A 138 -4.73 -5.19 3.41
C ALA A 138 -3.68 -5.84 2.51
N ALA A 139 -3.71 -5.60 1.19
CA ALA A 139 -2.72 -6.10 0.24
C ALA A 139 -1.32 -5.53 0.52
N SER A 140 -1.23 -4.22 0.82
CA SER A 140 0.03 -3.57 1.20
C SER A 140 0.63 -4.19 2.46
N LEU A 141 -0.20 -4.39 3.49
CA LEU A 141 0.22 -5.00 4.76
C LEU A 141 0.68 -6.45 4.57
N LEU A 142 0.02 -7.19 3.68
CA LEU A 142 0.41 -8.55 3.34
C LEU A 142 1.78 -8.59 2.65
N ILE A 143 2.03 -7.69 1.70
CA ILE A 143 3.33 -7.57 1.02
C ILE A 143 4.45 -7.25 2.02
N ASP A 144 4.23 -6.31 2.94
CA ASP A 144 5.21 -5.96 3.96
C ASP A 144 5.47 -7.12 4.93
N THR A 145 4.45 -7.87 5.29
CA THR A 145 4.56 -9.05 6.15
C THR A 145 5.38 -10.14 5.46
N VAL A 146 5.10 -10.43 4.20
CA VAL A 146 5.83 -11.43 3.39
C VAL A 146 7.28 -11.01 3.24
N ARG A 147 7.55 -9.74 2.94
CA ARG A 147 8.91 -9.19 2.86
C ARG A 147 9.67 -9.39 4.17
N THR A 148 9.07 -9.02 5.28
CA THR A 148 9.68 -9.17 6.60
C THR A 148 9.97 -10.64 6.93
N PHE A 149 9.02 -11.53 6.62
CA PHE A 149 9.22 -12.97 6.80
C PHE A 149 10.41 -13.49 5.99
N PHE A 150 10.52 -13.13 4.71
CA PHE A 150 11.66 -13.54 3.88
C PHE A 150 12.98 -12.99 4.40
N LEU A 151 13.04 -11.75 4.88
CA LEU A 151 14.24 -11.18 5.46
C LEU A 151 14.67 -11.92 6.72
N VAL A 152 13.74 -12.30 7.59
CA VAL A 152 14.01 -13.09 8.79
C VAL A 152 14.53 -14.48 8.43
N VAL A 153 13.86 -15.16 7.50
CA VAL A 153 14.30 -16.48 7.02
C VAL A 153 15.70 -16.41 6.41
N LEU A 154 15.96 -15.41 5.58
CA LEU A 154 17.28 -15.22 4.96
C LEU A 154 18.36 -14.90 6.00
N SER A 155 18.03 -14.14 7.04
CA SER A 155 18.95 -13.84 8.14
C SER A 155 19.40 -15.08 8.91
N VAL A 156 18.49 -16.05 9.07
CA VAL A 156 18.77 -17.31 9.78
C VAL A 156 19.44 -18.33 8.87
N LEU A 157 18.92 -18.52 7.66
CA LEU A 157 19.40 -19.55 6.72
C LEU A 157 20.67 -19.12 5.99
N GLY A 158 20.91 -17.82 5.80
CA GLY A 158 22.09 -17.32 5.10
C GLY A 158 23.41 -17.79 5.73
N PRO A 159 23.66 -17.58 7.03
CA PRO A 159 24.86 -18.07 7.71
C PRO A 159 25.02 -19.58 7.64
N ILE A 160 23.90 -20.33 7.72
CA ILE A 160 23.91 -21.80 7.64
C ILE A 160 24.34 -22.25 6.24
N ALA A 161 23.78 -21.65 5.19
CA ALA A 161 24.15 -21.97 3.81
C ALA A 161 25.64 -21.68 3.53
N PHE A 162 26.18 -20.56 4.04
CA PHE A 162 27.59 -20.26 3.95
C PHE A 162 28.45 -21.25 4.76
N SER A 163 28.00 -21.69 5.92
CA SER A 163 28.71 -22.71 6.71
C SER A 163 28.86 -24.02 5.97
N ILE A 164 27.82 -24.47 5.28
CA ILE A 164 27.85 -25.69 4.46
C ILE A 164 28.81 -25.52 3.29
N SER A 165 28.82 -24.36 2.64
CA SER A 165 29.73 -24.08 1.51
C SER A 165 31.19 -24.05 1.89
N VAL A 166 31.55 -23.95 3.18
CA VAL A 166 32.95 -24.03 3.66
C VAL A 166 33.49 -25.45 3.65
N TRP A 167 32.59 -26.46 3.75
CA TRP A 167 32.95 -27.85 3.85
C TRP A 167 33.17 -28.56 2.50
N ASP A 168 32.76 -27.93 1.42
CA ASP A 168 32.91 -28.43 0.05
C ASP A 168 34.14 -27.78 -0.61
#